data_e60ba1f5cf07467e56d88c5369b0640e
#
_entry.id   e60ba1f5cf07467e56d88c5369b0640e
#
_cell.length_a   1.000
_cell.length_b   1.000
_cell.length_c   1.000
_cell.angle_alpha   90.00
_cell.angle_beta   90.00
_cell.angle_gamma   90.00
#
_symmetry.space_group_name_H-M   'P 1'
#
loop_
_entity.id
_entity.type
_entity.pdbx_description
1 polymer ?
#
loop_
_entity_poly.entity_id
_entity_poly.type
_entity_poly.pdbx_seq_one_letter_code
_entity_poly.pdbx_strand_id
1 'polypeptide(L)'
;IVPDIHCNHESLQRALDTGEIARARRGVYALPSIERAQRAALEHGGIPACVTAGSLLGLWTPEDPGVHVWLGASGHAHAHDGCTCVAHWDAGSALAVGALPDVSSVLLQISRCQPAEVFFAATETALRQRRLDPIGRTWLRSRIAPPLRPLLDDARADADSGLESILRFRLRRHSIELRSQVHIAGVPSDFLIGTRLLLEVDGRENHHDAAKRHKDLVRDANTARLGYETLRYDYALIMHQWELVEGAILAKVAAGAHFVH
;
A
#
# COMPACT_ATOMS: atom_id res chain seq x y z
N ILE A 1 7.10 -18.31 14.47
CA ILE A 1 8.29 -19.20 14.43
C ILE A 1 8.18 -20.06 15.68
N VAL A 2 7.86 -21.32 15.51
CA VAL A 2 8.04 -22.29 16.59
C VAL A 2 9.52 -22.63 16.58
N PRO A 3 10.28 -22.37 17.65
CA PRO A 3 11.68 -22.80 17.71
C PRO A 3 11.74 -24.31 17.51
N ASP A 4 12.91 -24.83 17.08
CA ASP A 4 13.18 -26.27 16.92
C ASP A 4 12.78 -27.04 18.21
N ILE A 5 11.51 -27.35 18.30
CA ILE A 5 11.01 -28.30 19.27
C ILE A 5 11.30 -29.66 18.64
N HIS A 6 12.10 -30.48 19.29
CA HIS A 6 12.14 -31.89 19.00
C HIS A 6 10.74 -32.47 19.26
N CYS A 7 9.84 -32.21 18.30
CA CYS A 7 8.46 -32.60 18.35
C CYS A 7 8.43 -34.09 17.96
N ASN A 8 8.24 -34.96 18.91
CA ASN A 8 7.96 -36.35 18.59
C ASN A 8 6.56 -36.45 17.96
N HIS A 9 6.32 -37.52 17.23
CA HIS A 9 5.05 -37.73 16.51
C HIS A 9 3.82 -37.63 17.45
N GLU A 10 3.93 -38.07 18.70
CA GLU A 10 2.84 -38.02 19.67
C GLU A 10 2.50 -36.61 20.13
N SER A 11 3.50 -35.76 20.37
CA SER A 11 3.30 -34.34 20.71
C SER A 11 2.65 -33.56 19.57
N LEU A 12 3.08 -33.82 18.34
CA LEU A 12 2.50 -33.22 17.16
C LEU A 12 1.03 -33.61 16.95
N GLN A 13 0.74 -34.93 17.12
CA GLN A 13 -0.63 -35.42 16.99
C GLN A 13 -1.53 -34.86 18.10
N ARG A 14 -1.05 -34.77 19.34
CA ARG A 14 -1.80 -34.16 20.46
C ARG A 14 -2.12 -32.68 20.14
N ALA A 15 -1.15 -31.89 19.67
CA ALA A 15 -1.37 -30.47 19.33
C ALA A 15 -2.37 -30.29 18.18
N LEU A 16 -2.44 -31.22 17.23
CA LEU A 16 -3.46 -31.25 16.19
C LEU A 16 -4.84 -31.60 16.77
N ASP A 17 -4.92 -32.64 17.63
CA ASP A 17 -6.18 -33.13 18.24
C ASP A 17 -6.79 -32.06 19.17
N THR A 18 -5.93 -31.31 19.88
CA THR A 18 -6.35 -30.19 20.77
C THR A 18 -6.64 -28.91 20.02
N GLY A 19 -6.31 -28.83 18.73
CA GLY A 19 -6.50 -27.60 17.92
C GLY A 19 -5.49 -26.48 18.23
N GLU A 20 -4.41 -26.77 18.95
CA GLU A 20 -3.32 -25.81 19.22
C GLU A 20 -2.60 -25.42 17.92
N ILE A 21 -2.54 -26.35 16.97
CA ILE A 21 -2.02 -26.13 15.63
C ILE A 21 -2.97 -26.71 14.58
N ALA A 22 -2.89 -26.20 13.37
CA ALA A 22 -3.61 -26.72 12.21
C ALA A 22 -2.62 -27.09 11.11
N ARG A 23 -2.90 -28.16 10.38
CA ARG A 23 -2.09 -28.55 9.23
C ARG A 23 -2.43 -27.69 8.04
N ALA A 24 -1.47 -26.90 7.54
CA ALA A 24 -1.61 -26.15 6.29
C ALA A 24 -1.38 -27.07 5.07
N ARG A 25 -0.35 -27.88 5.08
CA ARG A 25 -0.07 -28.93 4.08
C ARG A 25 0.82 -30.01 4.68
N ARG A 26 1.16 -31.03 3.89
CA ARG A 26 2.03 -32.10 4.38
C ARG A 26 3.36 -31.55 4.92
N GLY A 27 3.63 -31.78 6.19
CA GLY A 27 4.85 -31.33 6.89
C GLY A 27 4.88 -29.84 7.23
N VAL A 28 3.79 -29.08 7.00
CA VAL A 28 3.69 -27.67 7.37
C VAL A 28 2.48 -27.43 8.25
N TYR A 29 2.72 -26.83 9.39
CA TYR A 29 1.71 -26.55 10.42
C TYR A 29 1.73 -25.07 10.78
N ALA A 30 0.60 -24.55 11.19
CA ALA A 30 0.43 -23.16 11.58
C ALA A 30 -0.46 -23.03 12.81
N LEU A 31 -0.32 -21.94 13.54
CA LEU A 31 -1.27 -21.60 14.59
C LEU A 31 -2.65 -21.29 13.96
N PRO A 32 -3.77 -21.64 14.61
CA PRO A 32 -5.11 -21.31 14.14
C PRO A 32 -5.33 -19.79 13.97
N SER A 33 -4.62 -18.98 14.76
CA SER A 33 -4.68 -17.52 14.75
C SER A 33 -3.86 -16.85 13.65
N ILE A 34 -3.19 -17.61 12.76
CA ILE A 34 -2.43 -17.03 11.65
C ILE A 34 -3.37 -16.31 10.68
N GLU A 35 -2.94 -15.18 10.15
CA GLU A 35 -3.69 -14.43 9.14
C GLU A 35 -4.07 -15.31 7.94
N ARG A 36 -5.31 -15.14 7.45
CA ARG A 36 -5.85 -15.93 6.33
C ARG A 36 -4.92 -15.96 5.12
N ALA A 37 -4.36 -14.81 4.77
CA ALA A 37 -3.45 -14.69 3.63
C ALA A 37 -2.13 -15.45 3.84
N GLN A 38 -1.58 -15.43 5.07
CA GLN A 38 -0.39 -16.21 5.42
C GLN A 38 -0.68 -17.71 5.36
N ARG A 39 -1.86 -18.12 5.85
CA ARG A 39 -2.28 -19.52 5.80
C ARG A 39 -2.39 -20.01 4.36
N ALA A 40 -3.09 -19.27 3.49
CA ALA A 40 -3.22 -19.59 2.08
C ALA A 40 -1.84 -19.69 1.39
N ALA A 41 -0.91 -18.79 1.70
CA ALA A 41 0.45 -18.86 1.19
C ALA A 41 1.19 -20.14 1.61
N LEU A 42 1.05 -20.57 2.86
CA LEU A 42 1.62 -21.82 3.37
C LEU A 42 0.99 -23.06 2.69
N GLU A 43 -0.33 -23.05 2.49
CA GLU A 43 -1.07 -24.09 1.79
C GLU A 43 -0.61 -24.19 0.33
N HIS A 44 -0.40 -23.05 -0.33
CA HIS A 44 0.09 -22.95 -1.70
C HIS A 44 1.57 -23.34 -1.87
N GLY A 45 2.34 -23.38 -0.79
CA GLY A 45 3.73 -23.89 -0.80
C GLY A 45 4.80 -22.83 -0.61
N GLY A 46 4.44 -21.60 -0.33
CA GLY A 46 5.37 -20.48 -0.19
C GLY A 46 5.09 -19.59 1.02
N ILE A 47 5.46 -18.33 0.90
CA ILE A 47 5.22 -17.26 1.86
C ILE A 47 4.49 -16.11 1.17
N PRO A 48 3.83 -15.17 1.90
CA PRO A 48 3.23 -14.00 1.30
C PRO A 48 4.21 -13.20 0.46
N ALA A 49 3.74 -12.63 -0.64
CA ALA A 49 4.52 -11.88 -1.62
C ALA A 49 3.80 -10.61 -2.08
N CYS A 50 4.47 -9.74 -2.83
CA CYS A 50 3.88 -8.64 -3.56
C CYS A 50 2.89 -7.81 -2.71
N VAL A 51 1.68 -7.53 -3.21
CA VAL A 51 0.65 -6.75 -2.48
C VAL A 51 0.18 -7.44 -1.21
N THR A 52 0.12 -8.77 -1.17
CA THR A 52 -0.24 -9.52 0.05
C THR A 52 0.80 -9.29 1.16
N ALA A 53 2.08 -9.44 0.86
CA ALA A 53 3.14 -9.14 1.83
C ALA A 53 3.20 -7.65 2.15
N GLY A 54 2.98 -6.79 1.16
CA GLY A 54 2.89 -5.33 1.33
C GLY A 54 1.85 -4.96 2.37
N SER A 55 0.62 -5.46 2.24
CA SER A 55 -0.47 -5.25 3.20
C SER A 55 -0.11 -5.73 4.60
N LEU A 56 0.42 -6.95 4.73
CA LEU A 56 0.86 -7.51 6.03
C LEU A 56 2.00 -6.71 6.67
N LEU A 57 2.81 -6.03 5.87
CA LEU A 57 3.85 -5.12 6.31
C LEU A 57 3.33 -3.69 6.57
N GLY A 58 2.04 -3.42 6.35
CA GLY A 58 1.44 -2.10 6.51
C GLY A 58 1.80 -1.11 5.41
N LEU A 59 2.31 -1.57 4.26
CA LEU A 59 2.45 -0.74 3.07
C LEU A 59 1.09 -0.52 2.45
N TRP A 60 0.90 0.64 1.81
CA TRP A 60 -0.32 0.84 1.04
C TRP A 60 -0.35 -0.06 -0.18
N THR A 61 -1.42 -0.79 -0.32
CA THR A 61 -1.73 -1.64 -1.48
C THR A 61 -3.23 -1.54 -1.77
N PRO A 62 -3.65 -1.67 -3.05
CA PRO A 62 -5.07 -1.78 -3.36
C PRO A 62 -5.63 -3.09 -2.81
N GLU A 63 -6.97 -3.18 -2.75
CA GLU A 63 -7.61 -4.47 -2.52
C GLU A 63 -7.33 -5.40 -3.69
N ASP A 64 -6.90 -6.61 -3.37
CA ASP A 64 -6.64 -7.66 -4.34
C ASP A 64 -7.33 -8.95 -3.83
N PRO A 65 -8.22 -9.56 -4.61
CA PRO A 65 -8.90 -10.80 -4.20
C PRO A 65 -7.95 -12.00 -4.19
N GLY A 66 -6.79 -11.90 -4.86
CA GLY A 66 -5.78 -12.93 -4.93
C GLY A 66 -4.79 -12.88 -3.77
N VAL A 67 -4.29 -14.03 -3.35
CA VAL A 67 -3.18 -14.13 -2.41
C VAL A 67 -1.89 -14.29 -3.20
N HIS A 68 -1.01 -13.29 -3.15
CA HIS A 68 0.29 -13.33 -3.80
C HIS A 68 1.27 -14.15 -2.96
N VAL A 69 1.88 -15.16 -3.56
CA VAL A 69 2.72 -16.16 -2.89
C VAL A 69 4.09 -16.25 -3.54
N TRP A 70 5.13 -16.08 -2.75
CA TRP A 70 6.51 -16.29 -3.21
C TRP A 70 6.92 -17.73 -2.96
N LEU A 71 7.21 -18.43 -4.05
CA LEU A 71 7.65 -19.82 -4.06
C LEU A 71 9.17 -19.97 -4.10
N GLY A 72 9.92 -18.88 -4.17
CA GLY A 72 11.36 -18.92 -4.45
C GLY A 72 11.64 -19.26 -5.92
N ALA A 73 12.92 -19.45 -6.27
CA ALA A 73 13.33 -19.71 -7.66
C ALA A 73 12.91 -21.08 -8.18
N SER A 74 12.75 -22.07 -7.32
CA SER A 74 12.50 -23.48 -7.67
C SER A 74 11.36 -24.14 -6.89
N GLY A 75 10.58 -23.36 -6.17
CA GLY A 75 9.46 -23.90 -5.38
C GLY A 75 8.31 -24.40 -6.26
N HIS A 76 7.45 -25.24 -5.68
CA HIS A 76 6.30 -25.80 -6.35
C HIS A 76 5.01 -25.19 -5.78
N ALA A 77 4.10 -24.79 -6.66
CA ALA A 77 2.76 -24.41 -6.31
C ALA A 77 1.92 -25.66 -5.98
N HIS A 78 1.20 -25.60 -4.86
CA HIS A 78 0.27 -26.66 -4.45
C HIS A 78 -1.16 -26.12 -4.56
N ALA A 79 -1.99 -26.79 -5.35
CA ALA A 79 -3.42 -26.49 -5.39
C ALA A 79 -4.08 -26.80 -4.05
N HIS A 80 -5.01 -25.94 -3.64
CA HIS A 80 -5.83 -26.12 -2.43
C HIS A 80 -7.24 -25.57 -2.70
N ASP A 81 -8.20 -25.92 -1.86
CA ASP A 81 -9.60 -25.54 -2.02
C ASP A 81 -9.77 -24.01 -2.01
N GLY A 82 -10.51 -23.49 -3.00
CA GLY A 82 -10.76 -22.05 -3.13
C GLY A 82 -9.50 -21.23 -3.44
N CYS A 83 -8.48 -21.84 -4.03
CA CYS A 83 -7.21 -21.18 -4.34
C CYS A 83 -7.38 -20.05 -5.35
N THR A 84 -7.05 -18.82 -4.92
CA THR A 84 -6.93 -17.63 -5.77
C THR A 84 -5.48 -17.10 -5.77
N CYS A 85 -4.51 -17.97 -5.53
CA CYS A 85 -3.12 -17.57 -5.35
C CYS A 85 -2.47 -17.15 -6.67
N VAL A 86 -1.70 -16.06 -6.61
CA VAL A 86 -0.83 -15.56 -7.67
C VAL A 86 0.61 -15.90 -7.29
N ALA A 87 1.22 -16.84 -8.01
CA ALA A 87 2.54 -17.34 -7.67
C ALA A 87 3.66 -16.47 -8.24
N HIS A 88 4.71 -16.26 -7.43
CA HIS A 88 5.94 -15.54 -7.79
C HIS A 88 7.13 -16.47 -7.67
N TRP A 89 7.93 -16.58 -8.73
CA TRP A 89 9.18 -17.36 -8.79
C TRP A 89 10.37 -16.43 -8.95
N ASP A 90 10.64 -15.63 -7.92
CA ASP A 90 11.77 -14.72 -7.91
C ASP A 90 12.97 -15.37 -7.25
N ALA A 91 14.17 -15.12 -7.80
CA ALA A 91 15.41 -15.46 -7.12
C ALA A 91 15.57 -14.60 -5.87
N GLY A 92 15.86 -15.23 -4.74
CA GLY A 92 16.08 -14.59 -3.46
C GLY A 92 16.57 -15.58 -2.43
N SER A 93 16.96 -15.09 -1.26
CA SER A 93 17.35 -15.97 -0.15
C SER A 93 16.17 -16.83 0.26
N ALA A 94 16.42 -18.10 0.53
CA ALA A 94 15.41 -18.99 1.11
C ALA A 94 14.92 -18.39 2.43
N LEU A 95 13.65 -18.02 2.46
CA LEU A 95 13.04 -17.50 3.68
C LEU A 95 12.51 -18.66 4.53
N ALA A 96 12.60 -18.50 5.83
CA ALA A 96 11.99 -19.46 6.75
C ALA A 96 10.47 -19.53 6.49
N VAL A 97 9.90 -20.71 6.61
CA VAL A 97 8.46 -20.93 6.49
C VAL A 97 7.71 -19.99 7.45
N GLY A 98 6.74 -19.25 6.94
CA GLY A 98 5.96 -18.27 7.71
C GLY A 98 6.62 -16.91 7.91
N ALA A 99 7.85 -16.67 7.43
CA ALA A 99 8.46 -15.34 7.44
C ALA A 99 7.82 -14.41 6.39
N LEU A 100 7.90 -13.09 6.63
CA LEU A 100 7.60 -12.10 5.61
C LEU A 100 8.90 -11.69 4.90
N PRO A 101 8.85 -11.40 3.59
CA PRO A 101 9.98 -10.84 2.86
C PRO A 101 10.36 -9.46 3.42
N ASP A 102 11.60 -9.04 3.18
CA ASP A 102 12.02 -7.65 3.42
C ASP A 102 11.28 -6.69 2.46
N VAL A 103 11.17 -5.43 2.89
CA VAL A 103 10.40 -4.40 2.15
C VAL A 103 10.94 -4.19 0.74
N SER A 104 12.27 -4.24 0.54
CA SER A 104 12.86 -4.03 -0.79
C SER A 104 12.47 -5.16 -1.75
N SER A 105 12.45 -6.40 -1.27
CA SER A 105 11.99 -7.57 -2.04
C SER A 105 10.50 -7.47 -2.38
N VAL A 106 9.67 -7.06 -1.42
CA VAL A 106 8.23 -6.84 -1.65
C VAL A 106 8.00 -5.75 -2.70
N LEU A 107 8.68 -4.61 -2.59
CA LEU A 107 8.58 -3.53 -3.57
C LEU A 107 9.07 -3.96 -4.97
N LEU A 108 10.10 -4.79 -5.04
CA LEU A 108 10.56 -5.37 -6.32
C LEU A 108 9.47 -6.24 -6.95
N GLN A 109 8.79 -7.07 -6.17
CA GLN A 109 7.69 -7.91 -6.63
C GLN A 109 6.50 -7.06 -7.08
N ILE A 110 6.12 -6.03 -6.30
CA ILE A 110 5.07 -5.07 -6.69
C ILE A 110 5.43 -4.39 -8.01
N SER A 111 6.68 -3.96 -8.20
CA SER A 111 7.12 -3.28 -9.43
C SER A 111 7.00 -4.12 -10.70
N ARG A 112 6.94 -5.44 -10.58
CA ARG A 112 6.83 -6.40 -11.68
C ARG A 112 5.41 -6.88 -11.92
N CYS A 113 4.60 -6.87 -10.90
CA CYS A 113 3.29 -7.52 -10.88
C CYS A 113 2.12 -6.51 -10.92
N GLN A 114 2.33 -5.29 -10.44
CA GLN A 114 1.30 -4.31 -10.25
C GLN A 114 1.51 -3.07 -11.15
N PRO A 115 0.46 -2.25 -11.37
CA PRO A 115 0.62 -0.97 -12.03
C PRO A 115 1.65 -0.07 -11.35
N ALA A 116 2.30 0.79 -12.13
CA ALA A 116 3.37 1.69 -11.65
C ALA A 116 2.92 2.62 -10.50
N GLU A 117 1.63 3.02 -10.48
CA GLU A 117 1.06 3.83 -9.40
C GLU A 117 1.02 3.08 -8.05
N VAL A 118 0.76 1.77 -8.07
CA VAL A 118 0.78 0.94 -6.87
C VAL A 118 2.20 0.80 -6.33
N PHE A 119 3.17 0.58 -7.21
CA PHE A 119 4.59 0.58 -6.83
C PHE A 119 5.01 1.91 -6.21
N PHE A 120 4.57 3.03 -6.81
CA PHE A 120 4.87 4.37 -6.30
C PHE A 120 4.29 4.59 -4.91
N ALA A 121 3.00 4.32 -4.70
CA ALA A 121 2.32 4.50 -3.43
C ALA A 121 2.86 3.59 -2.32
N ALA A 122 3.16 2.32 -2.64
CA ALA A 122 3.81 1.41 -1.70
C ALA A 122 5.22 1.88 -1.31
N THR A 123 5.98 2.42 -2.27
CA THR A 123 7.32 2.96 -2.04
C THR A 123 7.28 4.17 -1.10
N GLU A 124 6.36 5.12 -1.31
CA GLU A 124 6.21 6.29 -0.44
C GLU A 124 5.78 5.90 0.97
N THR A 125 4.86 4.94 1.09
CA THR A 125 4.48 4.40 2.40
C THR A 125 5.68 3.77 3.11
N ALA A 126 6.52 3.01 2.40
CA ALA A 126 7.73 2.41 2.95
C ALA A 126 8.75 3.47 3.41
N LEU A 127 8.91 4.56 2.65
CA LEU A 127 9.77 5.70 3.00
C LEU A 127 9.24 6.43 4.24
N ARG A 128 7.96 6.74 4.30
CA ARG A 128 7.30 7.38 5.44
C ARG A 128 7.47 6.55 6.72
N GLN A 129 7.32 5.24 6.62
CA GLN A 129 7.50 4.32 7.74
C GLN A 129 8.98 4.04 8.07
N ARG A 130 9.93 4.64 7.33
CA ARG A 130 11.39 4.42 7.48
C ARG A 130 11.79 2.94 7.32
N ARG A 131 11.06 2.19 6.51
CA ARG A 131 11.30 0.76 6.25
C ARG A 131 12.07 0.49 4.97
N LEU A 132 12.27 1.51 4.13
CA LEU A 132 13.14 1.49 2.96
C LEU A 132 14.33 2.42 3.23
N ASP A 133 15.43 1.85 3.67
CA ASP A 133 16.67 2.56 3.92
C ASP A 133 17.44 2.88 2.63
N PRO A 134 18.49 3.71 2.65
CA PRO A 134 19.28 4.05 1.45
C PRO A 134 19.91 2.84 0.77
N ILE A 135 20.29 1.80 1.52
CA ILE A 135 20.89 0.57 0.97
C ILE A 135 19.82 -0.20 0.20
N GLY A 136 18.68 -0.43 0.83
CA GLY A 136 17.52 -1.08 0.21
C GLY A 136 17.02 -0.33 -1.03
N ARG A 137 16.99 1.01 -0.98
CA ARG A 137 16.61 1.85 -2.12
C ARG A 137 17.60 1.70 -3.28
N THR A 138 18.89 1.70 -3.02
CA THR A 138 19.93 1.47 -4.04
C THR A 138 19.82 0.07 -4.64
N TRP A 139 19.64 -0.94 -3.80
CA TRP A 139 19.43 -2.31 -4.20
C TRP A 139 18.18 -2.46 -5.10
N LEU A 140 17.06 -1.88 -4.70
CA LEU A 140 15.81 -1.88 -5.45
C LEU A 140 15.98 -1.19 -6.80
N ARG A 141 16.59 0.02 -6.82
CA ARG A 141 16.86 0.79 -8.03
C ARG A 141 17.67 0.02 -9.08
N SER A 142 18.61 -0.81 -8.64
CA SER A 142 19.44 -1.63 -9.55
C SER A 142 18.65 -2.76 -10.21
N ARG A 143 17.49 -3.16 -9.67
CA ARG A 143 16.72 -4.36 -10.07
C ARG A 143 15.37 -4.07 -10.71
N ILE A 144 14.78 -2.91 -10.50
CA ILE A 144 13.53 -2.51 -11.16
C ILE A 144 13.77 -2.15 -12.63
N ALA A 145 12.71 -2.26 -13.42
CA ALA A 145 12.75 -1.89 -14.83
C ALA A 145 13.15 -0.40 -15.00
N PRO A 146 13.98 -0.05 -15.99
CA PRO A 146 14.46 1.32 -16.19
C PRO A 146 13.38 2.40 -16.18
N PRO A 147 12.16 2.20 -16.76
CA PRO A 147 11.09 3.20 -16.73
C PRO A 147 10.56 3.51 -15.33
N LEU A 148 10.75 2.61 -14.34
CA LEU A 148 10.29 2.81 -12.96
C LEU A 148 11.33 3.54 -12.08
N ARG A 149 12.57 3.66 -12.52
CA ARG A 149 13.65 4.31 -11.74
C ARG A 149 13.34 5.77 -11.40
N PRO A 150 12.83 6.60 -12.33
CA PRO A 150 12.43 7.95 -11.99
C PRO A 150 11.33 8.01 -10.92
N LEU A 151 10.40 7.06 -10.91
CA LEU A 151 9.36 6.98 -9.86
C LEU A 151 9.96 6.71 -8.49
N LEU A 152 10.92 5.80 -8.41
CA LEU A 152 11.64 5.54 -7.16
C LEU A 152 12.45 6.76 -6.71
N ASP A 153 13.08 7.48 -7.66
CA ASP A 153 13.87 8.68 -7.37
C ASP A 153 12.99 9.85 -6.91
N ASP A 154 11.79 10.01 -7.46
CA ASP A 154 10.79 11.05 -7.12
C ASP A 154 9.98 10.73 -5.86
N ALA A 155 9.98 9.47 -5.40
CA ALA A 155 9.20 9.05 -4.23
C ALA A 155 9.66 9.76 -2.95
N ARG A 156 8.69 10.26 -2.16
CA ARG A 156 8.90 11.06 -0.96
C ARG A 156 8.24 10.42 0.26
N ALA A 157 8.60 10.90 1.45
CA ALA A 157 8.06 10.40 2.72
C ALA A 157 6.96 11.30 3.31
N ASP A 158 6.47 12.27 2.53
CA ASP A 158 5.57 13.34 2.98
C ASP A 158 4.08 13.10 2.67
N ALA A 159 3.72 12.02 1.99
CA ALA A 159 2.34 11.62 1.82
C ALA A 159 1.81 10.91 3.08
N ASP A 160 0.70 11.36 3.64
CA ASP A 160 0.10 10.73 4.83
C ASP A 160 -0.71 9.48 4.49
N SER A 161 -1.14 9.34 3.26
CA SER A 161 -1.86 8.17 2.77
C SER A 161 -1.36 7.72 1.39
N GLY A 162 -1.62 6.45 1.05
CA GLY A 162 -1.31 5.98 -0.29
C GLY A 162 -2.24 6.56 -1.36
N LEU A 163 -3.45 7.01 -1.00
CA LEU A 163 -4.33 7.72 -1.93
C LEU A 163 -3.75 9.07 -2.34
N GLU A 164 -3.13 9.79 -1.40
CA GLU A 164 -2.37 11.00 -1.72
C GLU A 164 -1.25 10.70 -2.73
N SER A 165 -0.52 9.60 -2.50
CA SER A 165 0.51 9.13 -3.45
C SER A 165 -0.05 8.82 -4.83
N ILE A 166 -1.22 8.16 -4.92
CA ILE A 166 -1.91 7.88 -6.19
C ILE A 166 -2.33 9.16 -6.89
N LEU A 167 -2.95 10.11 -6.17
CA LEU A 167 -3.36 11.40 -6.72
C LEU A 167 -2.16 12.15 -7.28
N ARG A 168 -1.06 12.24 -6.53
CA ARG A 168 0.19 12.86 -6.95
C ARG A 168 0.80 12.17 -8.17
N PHE A 169 0.84 10.83 -8.17
CA PHE A 169 1.32 10.05 -9.31
C PHE A 169 0.54 10.37 -10.58
N ARG A 170 -0.78 10.38 -10.51
CA ARG A 170 -1.64 10.61 -11.68
C ARG A 170 -1.56 12.04 -12.20
N LEU A 171 -1.43 13.04 -11.32
CA LEU A 171 -1.33 14.45 -11.71
C LEU A 171 0.06 14.84 -12.25
N ARG A 172 1.11 14.04 -12.02
CA ARG A 172 2.49 14.36 -12.47
C ARG A 172 2.60 14.60 -13.98
N ARG A 173 1.75 13.98 -14.79
CA ARG A 173 1.73 14.16 -16.26
C ARG A 173 1.31 15.57 -16.71
N HIS A 174 0.66 16.33 -15.84
CA HIS A 174 0.18 17.69 -16.13
C HIS A 174 1.15 18.78 -15.71
N SER A 175 2.31 18.43 -15.16
CA SER A 175 3.30 19.40 -14.64
C SER A 175 2.71 20.40 -13.62
N ILE A 176 1.69 19.96 -12.87
CA ILE A 176 1.09 20.75 -11.79
C ILE A 176 1.95 20.57 -10.54
N GLU A 177 2.43 21.69 -10.01
CA GLU A 177 3.17 21.68 -8.74
C GLU A 177 2.21 21.45 -7.57
N LEU A 178 2.39 20.34 -6.86
CA LEU A 178 1.66 19.98 -5.65
C LEU A 178 2.54 20.19 -4.43
N ARG A 179 2.20 21.16 -3.59
CA ARG A 179 2.83 21.33 -2.29
C ARG A 179 2.09 20.47 -1.27
N SER A 180 2.76 19.44 -0.75
CA SER A 180 2.17 18.47 0.19
C SER A 180 2.15 19.03 1.61
N GLN A 181 1.21 18.55 2.41
CA GLN A 181 1.10 18.74 3.86
C GLN A 181 1.24 20.21 4.28
N VAL A 182 0.43 21.08 3.67
CA VAL A 182 0.43 22.51 3.99
C VAL A 182 -0.49 22.81 5.17
N HIS A 183 -0.15 23.88 5.93
CA HIS A 183 -0.99 24.35 7.04
C HIS A 183 -1.57 25.71 6.69
N ILE A 184 -2.89 25.79 6.58
CA ILE A 184 -3.63 27.03 6.31
C ILE A 184 -4.36 27.44 7.58
N ALA A 185 -3.98 28.56 8.16
CA ALA A 185 -4.54 29.06 9.44
C ALA A 185 -4.53 28.01 10.57
N GLY A 186 -3.46 27.19 10.62
CA GLY A 186 -3.32 26.11 11.61
C GLY A 186 -4.07 24.81 11.26
N VAL A 187 -4.73 24.76 10.10
CA VAL A 187 -5.43 23.58 9.62
C VAL A 187 -4.57 22.85 8.58
N PRO A 188 -4.26 21.55 8.77
CA PRO A 188 -3.54 20.78 7.76
C PRO A 188 -4.41 20.54 6.54
N SER A 189 -3.80 20.58 5.36
CA SER A 189 -4.39 20.18 4.09
C SER A 189 -3.38 19.34 3.30
N ASP A 190 -3.86 18.31 2.59
CA ASP A 190 -2.98 17.33 1.96
C ASP A 190 -2.16 17.96 0.84
N PHE A 191 -2.79 18.79 -0.01
CA PHE A 191 -2.09 19.47 -1.09
C PHE A 191 -2.60 20.89 -1.31
N LEU A 192 -1.68 21.74 -1.79
CA LEU A 192 -1.99 23.07 -2.30
C LEU A 192 -1.42 23.20 -3.72
N ILE A 193 -2.27 23.62 -4.65
CA ILE A 193 -1.91 24.03 -6.02
C ILE A 193 -1.89 25.57 -6.07
N GLY A 194 -0.78 26.12 -6.58
CA GLY A 194 -0.59 27.57 -6.62
C GLY A 194 -0.64 28.19 -5.23
N THR A 195 -1.53 29.17 -5.02
CA THR A 195 -1.67 29.89 -3.75
C THR A 195 -3.03 29.73 -3.08
N ARG A 196 -4.02 29.08 -3.73
CA ARG A 196 -5.42 29.09 -3.27
C ARG A 196 -6.20 27.79 -3.41
N LEU A 197 -5.80 26.85 -4.26
CA LEU A 197 -6.56 25.62 -4.50
C LEU A 197 -6.04 24.50 -3.60
N LEU A 198 -6.86 24.08 -2.65
CA LEU A 198 -6.58 22.97 -1.74
C LEU A 198 -7.17 21.68 -2.30
N LEU A 199 -6.42 20.59 -2.22
CA LEU A 199 -6.92 19.24 -2.46
C LEU A 199 -6.84 18.46 -1.17
N GLU A 200 -7.91 17.77 -0.83
CA GLU A 200 -8.01 16.88 0.32
C GLU A 200 -8.44 15.49 -0.12
N VAL A 201 -7.81 14.50 0.46
CA VAL A 201 -7.99 13.09 0.12
C VAL A 201 -8.48 12.35 1.36
N ASP A 202 -9.76 11.98 1.36
CA ASP A 202 -10.37 11.25 2.46
C ASP A 202 -10.13 9.73 2.32
N GLY A 203 -9.47 9.13 3.32
CA GLY A 203 -9.32 7.67 3.41
C GLY A 203 -10.66 6.97 3.70
N ARG A 204 -10.67 5.63 3.59
CA ARG A 204 -11.87 4.79 3.76
C ARG A 204 -12.56 4.85 5.13
N GLU A 205 -11.90 5.34 6.17
CA GLU A 205 -12.38 5.23 7.57
C GLU A 205 -13.19 6.42 8.07
N ASN A 206 -13.94 7.10 7.22
CA ASN A 206 -14.83 8.15 7.69
C ASN A 206 -16.13 7.56 8.26
N HIS A 207 -16.07 6.99 9.48
CA HIS A 207 -17.25 6.80 10.29
C HIS A 207 -17.85 8.19 10.61
N HIS A 208 -19.08 8.42 10.14
CA HIS A 208 -19.80 9.67 10.30
C HIS A 208 -20.18 9.92 11.76
N ASP A 209 -19.27 10.50 12.53
CA ASP A 209 -19.60 11.12 13.80
C ASP A 209 -20.08 12.55 13.52
N ALA A 210 -21.28 12.92 14.04
CA ALA A 210 -21.86 14.24 13.86
C ALA A 210 -20.93 15.37 14.34
N ALA A 211 -20.15 15.12 15.40
CA ALA A 211 -19.17 16.07 15.92
C ALA A 211 -17.99 16.28 14.95
N LYS A 212 -17.54 15.22 14.27
CA LYS A 212 -16.50 15.32 13.24
C LYS A 212 -16.99 16.11 12.04
N ARG A 213 -18.21 15.80 11.55
CA ARG A 213 -18.83 16.53 10.45
C ARG A 213 -18.97 18.02 10.72
N HIS A 214 -19.38 18.41 11.95
CA HIS A 214 -19.46 19.83 12.32
C HIS A 214 -18.09 20.53 12.28
N LYS A 215 -17.03 19.88 12.78
CA LYS A 215 -15.66 20.41 12.70
C LYS A 215 -15.21 20.61 11.26
N ASP A 216 -15.54 19.68 10.37
CA ASP A 216 -15.18 19.77 8.94
C ASP A 216 -15.91 20.96 8.28
N LEU A 217 -17.19 21.18 8.57
CA LEU A 217 -17.94 22.35 8.06
C LEU A 217 -17.35 23.68 8.54
N VAL A 218 -16.97 23.77 9.84
CA VAL A 218 -16.31 24.97 10.40
C VAL A 218 -14.94 25.20 9.73
N ARG A 219 -14.19 24.14 9.50
CA ARG A 219 -12.91 24.17 8.79
C ARG A 219 -13.08 24.73 7.38
N ASP A 220 -14.06 24.21 6.63
CA ASP A 220 -14.36 24.67 5.26
C ASP A 220 -14.78 26.14 5.22
N ALA A 221 -15.63 26.56 6.14
CA ALA A 221 -16.02 27.96 6.23
C ALA A 221 -14.82 28.88 6.52
N ASN A 222 -13.88 28.45 7.37
CA ASN A 222 -12.68 29.23 7.68
C ASN A 222 -11.72 29.31 6.50
N THR A 223 -11.47 28.21 5.79
CA THR A 223 -10.62 28.21 4.60
C THR A 223 -11.23 29.05 3.46
N ALA A 224 -12.54 28.93 3.23
CA ALA A 224 -13.28 29.73 2.26
C ALA A 224 -13.21 31.24 2.57
N ARG A 225 -13.38 31.64 3.87
CA ARG A 225 -13.26 33.02 4.31
C ARG A 225 -11.87 33.62 4.00
N LEU A 226 -10.83 32.80 4.03
CA LEU A 226 -9.47 33.20 3.67
C LEU A 226 -9.22 33.17 2.15
N GLY A 227 -10.25 32.85 1.36
CA GLY A 227 -10.19 32.85 -0.10
C GLY A 227 -9.63 31.57 -0.68
N TYR A 228 -9.48 30.49 0.06
CA TYR A 228 -9.11 29.19 -0.48
C TYR A 228 -10.33 28.47 -1.04
N GLU A 229 -10.13 27.72 -2.09
CA GLU A 229 -11.09 26.77 -2.63
C GLU A 229 -10.61 25.35 -2.32
N THR A 230 -11.47 24.49 -1.81
CA THR A 230 -11.11 23.10 -1.44
C THR A 230 -11.87 22.11 -2.32
N LEU A 231 -11.14 21.20 -2.96
CA LEU A 231 -11.69 20.01 -3.62
C LEU A 231 -11.40 18.79 -2.76
N ARG A 232 -12.43 17.97 -2.50
CA ARG A 232 -12.31 16.75 -1.69
C ARG A 232 -12.62 15.53 -2.51
N TYR A 233 -11.79 14.50 -2.33
CA TYR A 233 -11.91 13.25 -3.06
C TYR A 233 -11.76 12.07 -2.10
N ASP A 234 -12.67 11.14 -2.18
CA ASP A 234 -12.61 9.88 -1.47
C ASP A 234 -11.91 8.79 -2.30
N TYR A 235 -11.78 7.61 -1.69
CA TYR A 235 -11.20 6.44 -2.36
C TYR A 235 -11.93 6.09 -3.66
N ALA A 236 -13.27 6.12 -3.65
CA ALA A 236 -14.07 5.73 -4.82
C ALA A 236 -13.85 6.68 -6.00
N LEU A 237 -13.79 7.98 -5.75
CA LEU A 237 -13.50 8.98 -6.76
C LEU A 237 -12.08 8.80 -7.33
N ILE A 238 -11.07 8.70 -6.48
CA ILE A 238 -9.68 8.56 -6.94
C ILE A 238 -9.48 7.25 -7.69
N MET A 239 -9.95 6.12 -7.15
CA MET A 239 -9.65 4.81 -7.74
C MET A 239 -10.55 4.42 -8.91
N HIS A 240 -11.83 4.86 -8.92
CA HIS A 240 -12.84 4.37 -9.86
C HIS A 240 -13.45 5.45 -10.76
N GLN A 241 -13.25 6.74 -10.44
CA GLN A 241 -13.81 7.86 -11.21
C GLN A 241 -12.76 8.93 -11.50
N TRP A 242 -11.55 8.49 -11.84
CA TRP A 242 -10.40 9.37 -12.01
C TRP A 242 -10.62 10.51 -13.01
N GLU A 243 -11.31 10.25 -14.12
CA GLU A 243 -11.59 11.27 -15.14
C GLU A 243 -12.37 12.47 -14.57
N LEU A 244 -13.30 12.22 -13.63
CA LEU A 244 -14.04 13.27 -12.93
C LEU A 244 -13.10 14.10 -12.03
N VAL A 245 -12.25 13.44 -11.26
CA VAL A 245 -11.27 14.05 -10.37
C VAL A 245 -10.31 14.95 -11.17
N GLU A 246 -9.69 14.36 -12.18
CA GLU A 246 -8.73 15.03 -13.05
C GLU A 246 -9.36 16.21 -13.78
N GLY A 247 -10.55 16.02 -14.38
CA GLY A 247 -11.28 17.05 -15.08
C GLY A 247 -11.62 18.25 -14.18
N ALA A 248 -12.04 18.00 -12.93
CA ALA A 248 -12.34 19.07 -11.97
C ALA A 248 -11.08 19.87 -11.61
N ILE A 249 -9.96 19.20 -11.35
CA ILE A 249 -8.69 19.87 -11.01
C ILE A 249 -8.20 20.71 -12.19
N LEU A 250 -8.18 20.12 -13.40
CA LEU A 250 -7.70 20.81 -14.61
C LEU A 250 -8.58 22.01 -14.98
N ALA A 251 -9.90 21.91 -14.82
CA ALA A 251 -10.81 23.03 -15.04
C ALA A 251 -10.51 24.21 -14.09
N LYS A 252 -10.23 23.93 -12.80
CA LYS A 252 -9.85 24.98 -11.84
C LYS A 252 -8.50 25.61 -12.16
N VAL A 253 -7.53 24.80 -12.55
CA VAL A 253 -6.20 25.27 -12.96
C VAL A 253 -6.32 26.14 -14.22
N ALA A 254 -7.08 25.69 -15.23
CA ALA A 254 -7.29 26.44 -16.48
C ALA A 254 -8.03 27.78 -16.26
N ALA A 255 -8.97 27.83 -15.30
CA ALA A 255 -9.68 29.06 -14.91
C ALA A 255 -8.83 30.02 -14.06
N GLY A 256 -7.57 29.67 -13.72
CA GLY A 256 -6.72 30.49 -12.85
C GLY A 256 -7.14 30.50 -11.38
N ALA A 257 -8.10 29.66 -10.98
CA ALA A 257 -8.65 29.64 -9.63
C ALA A 257 -7.63 29.26 -8.53
N HIS A 258 -6.46 28.76 -8.91
CA HIS A 258 -5.36 28.41 -8.03
C HIS A 258 -4.43 29.59 -7.68
N PHE A 259 -4.67 30.79 -8.24
CA PHE A 259 -3.93 32.00 -7.92
C PHE A 259 -4.81 33.11 -7.33
N VAL A 260 -4.17 34.03 -6.61
CA VAL A 260 -4.78 35.31 -6.21
C VAL A 260 -4.75 36.23 -7.43
N HIS A 261 -5.89 36.77 -7.84
CA HIS A 261 -5.99 37.82 -8.82
C HIS A 261 -5.79 39.17 -8.15
#